data_f36fdfa5554fba22b1ab9ea7d3471000
#
_entry.id   f36fdfa5554fba22b1ab9ea7d3471000
#
_cell.length_a   1.000
_cell.length_b   1.000
_cell.length_c   1.000
_cell.angle_alpha   90.00
_cell.angle_beta   90.00
_cell.angle_gamma   90.00
#
_symmetry.space_group_name_H-M   'P 1'
#
loop_
_entity.id
_entity.type
_entity.pdbx_description
1 polymer ?
#
loop_
_entity_poly.entity_id
_entity_poly.type
_entity_poly.pdbx_seq_one_letter_code
_entity_poly.pdbx_strand_id
1 'polypeptide(L)'
;LPVFARGTVCGSGHKDGPGEVNFPLACGGIVVNPGDLIFGDENGIVCVPKDDIEEAMAGADAKKIADANRVREVGEGLFVKPGIDDILRKKGILK
;
A
#
# COMPACT_ATOMS: atom_id res chain seq x y z
N LEU A 1 -20.44 -5.79 -3.50
CA LEU A 1 -19.16 -6.48 -3.27
C LEU A 1 -18.03 -5.77 -4.00
N PRO A 2 -17.01 -5.25 -3.31
CA PRO A 2 -15.86 -4.65 -3.97
C PRO A 2 -15.10 -5.70 -4.78
N VAL A 3 -14.76 -5.36 -6.04
CA VAL A 3 -13.98 -6.24 -6.92
C VAL A 3 -12.80 -5.44 -7.46
N PHE A 4 -11.60 -5.98 -7.29
CA PHE A 4 -10.35 -5.39 -7.79
C PHE A 4 -9.78 -6.29 -8.88
N ALA A 5 -9.42 -5.73 -10.02
CA ALA A 5 -8.93 -6.49 -11.16
C ALA A 5 -7.91 -5.69 -11.96
N ARG A 6 -7.04 -6.39 -12.70
CA ARG A 6 -6.10 -5.74 -13.62
C ARG A 6 -6.77 -5.24 -14.91
N GLY A 7 -7.95 -5.75 -15.18
CA GLY A 7 -8.70 -5.40 -16.38
C GLY A 7 -9.92 -6.26 -16.56
N THR A 8 -10.62 -6.02 -17.66
CA THR A 8 -11.82 -6.76 -18.03
C THR A 8 -11.69 -7.29 -19.45
N VAL A 9 -12.28 -8.45 -19.69
CA VAL A 9 -12.32 -9.07 -21.02
C VAL A 9 -13.73 -9.58 -21.30
N CYS A 10 -14.08 -9.68 -22.57
CA CYS A 10 -15.39 -10.24 -22.98
C CYS A 10 -15.44 -11.77 -22.87
N GLY A 11 -14.28 -12.43 -22.83
CA GLY A 11 -14.20 -13.88 -22.75
C GLY A 11 -14.67 -14.38 -21.39
N SER A 12 -15.48 -15.44 -21.40
CA SER A 12 -15.93 -16.12 -20.19
C SER A 12 -14.87 -17.09 -19.70
N GLY A 13 -14.64 -17.13 -18.39
CA GLY A 13 -13.77 -18.13 -17.78
C GLY A 13 -14.41 -19.52 -17.73
N HIS A 14 -13.63 -20.51 -17.34
CA HIS A 14 -14.12 -21.86 -17.10
C HIS A 14 -15.05 -21.90 -15.90
N LYS A 15 -16.15 -22.63 -16.02
CA LYS A 15 -17.15 -22.76 -14.95
C LYS A 15 -17.07 -24.10 -14.22
N ASP A 16 -16.42 -25.09 -14.80
CA ASP A 16 -16.40 -26.47 -14.33
C ASP A 16 -15.04 -26.90 -13.75
N GLY A 17 -14.13 -25.95 -13.59
CA GLY A 17 -12.81 -26.24 -13.02
C GLY A 17 -12.81 -26.31 -11.50
N PRO A 18 -11.88 -27.07 -10.91
CA PRO A 18 -11.68 -27.06 -9.46
C PRO A 18 -11.11 -25.70 -9.02
N GLY A 19 -11.44 -25.32 -7.79
CA GLY A 19 -10.88 -24.17 -7.11
C GLY A 19 -10.33 -24.54 -5.75
N GLU A 20 -9.62 -23.62 -5.13
CA GLU A 20 -9.05 -23.80 -3.81
C GLU A 20 -9.47 -22.66 -2.90
N VAL A 21 -9.63 -22.97 -1.62
CA VAL A 21 -9.94 -21.99 -0.57
C VAL A 21 -8.92 -22.17 0.55
N ASN A 22 -8.42 -21.03 1.08
CA ASN A 22 -7.40 -21.02 2.13
C ASN A 22 -6.06 -21.65 1.71
N PHE A 23 -5.65 -21.39 0.49
CA PHE A 23 -4.33 -21.77 -0.02
C PHE A 23 -3.52 -20.52 -0.37
N PRO A 24 -2.18 -20.61 -0.30
CA PRO A 24 -1.34 -19.54 -0.85
C PRO A 24 -1.60 -19.36 -2.33
N LEU A 25 -1.62 -18.11 -2.78
CA LEU A 25 -1.79 -17.78 -4.20
C LEU A 25 -0.86 -16.66 -4.62
N ALA A 26 -0.56 -16.60 -5.91
CA ALA A 26 0.17 -15.48 -6.50
C ALA A 26 -0.85 -14.55 -7.16
N CYS A 27 -0.83 -13.30 -6.78
CA CYS A 27 -1.73 -12.29 -7.32
C CYS A 27 -1.01 -10.94 -7.42
N GLY A 28 -1.06 -10.33 -8.60
CA GLY A 28 -0.42 -9.03 -8.79
C GLY A 28 1.09 -9.02 -8.60
N GLY A 29 1.76 -10.16 -8.80
CA GLY A 29 3.21 -10.28 -8.66
C GLY A 29 3.70 -10.58 -7.23
N ILE A 30 2.81 -10.81 -6.29
CA ILE A 30 3.15 -11.17 -4.92
C ILE A 30 2.45 -12.46 -4.50
N VAL A 31 3.00 -13.10 -3.47
CA VAL A 31 2.36 -14.27 -2.85
C VAL A 31 1.49 -13.81 -1.69
N VAL A 32 0.22 -14.23 -1.71
CA VAL A 32 -0.74 -13.96 -0.64
C VAL A 32 -1.03 -15.27 0.08
N ASN A 33 -0.83 -15.29 1.38
CA ASN A 33 -1.05 -16.48 2.22
C ASN A 33 -2.37 -16.37 2.99
N PRO A 34 -2.96 -17.50 3.38
CA PRO A 34 -4.13 -17.46 4.25
C PRO A 34 -3.86 -16.71 5.55
N GLY A 35 -4.77 -15.83 5.93
CA GLY A 35 -4.62 -14.99 7.12
C GLY A 35 -3.95 -13.66 6.92
N ASP A 36 -3.39 -13.40 5.74
CA ASP A 36 -2.83 -12.08 5.42
C ASP A 36 -3.93 -11.02 5.37
N LEU A 37 -3.57 -9.81 5.75
CA LEU A 37 -4.49 -8.68 5.74
C LEU A 37 -4.41 -7.95 4.40
N ILE A 38 -5.57 -7.72 3.79
CA ILE A 38 -5.67 -7.04 2.50
C ILE A 38 -6.40 -5.71 2.67
N PHE A 39 -5.79 -4.65 2.18
CA PHE A 39 -6.42 -3.33 2.06
C PHE A 39 -6.58 -2.99 0.59
N GLY A 40 -7.77 -2.55 0.21
CA GLY A 40 -8.01 -2.10 -1.15
C GLY A 40 -8.84 -0.83 -1.18
N ASP A 41 -8.43 0.10 -2.02
CA ASP A 41 -9.17 1.32 -2.32
C ASP A 41 -8.98 1.69 -3.80
N GLU A 42 -9.42 2.86 -4.20
CA GLU A 42 -9.26 3.36 -5.57
C GLU A 42 -7.81 3.51 -6.02
N ASN A 43 -6.85 3.58 -5.09
CA ASN A 43 -5.43 3.68 -5.40
C ASN A 43 -4.76 2.33 -5.60
N GLY A 44 -5.41 1.24 -5.21
CA GLY A 44 -4.87 -0.10 -5.36
C GLY A 44 -5.05 -0.98 -4.14
N ILE A 45 -4.28 -2.06 -4.10
CA ILE A 45 -4.36 -3.08 -3.05
C ILE A 45 -3.00 -3.24 -2.38
N VAL A 46 -3.02 -3.34 -1.06
CA VAL A 46 -1.84 -3.65 -0.24
C VAL A 46 -2.10 -4.93 0.54
N CYS A 47 -1.11 -5.82 0.54
CA CYS A 47 -1.12 -7.06 1.31
C CYS A 47 -0.14 -6.94 2.48
N VAL A 48 -0.62 -7.17 3.69
CA VAL A 48 0.21 -7.20 4.90
C VAL A 48 0.30 -8.64 5.40
N PRO A 49 1.49 -9.25 5.44
CA PRO A 49 1.65 -10.59 5.98
C PRO A 49 1.12 -10.69 7.41
N LYS A 50 0.52 -11.80 7.72
CA LYS A 50 -0.13 -12.05 9.01
C LYS A 50 0.75 -11.72 10.21
N ASP A 51 2.04 -12.07 10.15
CA ASP A 51 2.99 -11.86 11.25
C ASP A 51 3.43 -10.39 11.41
N ASP A 52 3.19 -9.56 10.39
CA ASP A 52 3.60 -8.16 10.38
C ASP A 52 2.43 -7.19 10.65
N ILE A 53 1.24 -7.70 10.91
CA ILE A 53 0.04 -6.86 11.05
C ILE A 53 0.18 -5.85 12.20
N GLU A 54 0.64 -6.27 13.36
CA GLU A 54 0.79 -5.38 14.52
C GLU A 54 1.81 -4.27 14.26
N GLU A 55 2.96 -4.62 13.70
CA GLU A 55 4.00 -3.66 13.34
C GLU A 55 3.50 -2.68 12.27
N ALA A 56 2.81 -3.18 11.26
CA ALA A 56 2.23 -2.37 10.20
C ALA A 56 1.17 -1.39 10.74
N MET A 57 0.33 -1.83 11.67
CA MET A 57 -0.67 -0.97 12.31
C MET A 57 -0.02 0.15 13.11
N ALA A 58 1.02 -0.15 13.87
CA ALA A 58 1.77 0.87 14.62
C ALA A 58 2.42 1.88 13.68
N GLY A 59 3.02 1.41 12.59
CA GLY A 59 3.61 2.28 11.55
C GLY A 59 2.56 3.16 10.86
N ALA A 60 1.38 2.61 10.59
CA ALA A 60 0.28 3.35 9.98
C ALA A 60 -0.23 4.47 10.89
N ASP A 61 -0.37 4.21 12.19
CA ASP A 61 -0.78 5.23 13.16
C ASP A 61 0.24 6.38 13.24
N ALA A 62 1.53 6.06 13.26
CA ALA A 62 2.60 7.06 13.24
C ALA A 62 2.57 7.88 11.94
N LYS A 63 2.36 7.24 10.81
CA LYS A 63 2.25 7.91 9.50
C LYS A 63 1.03 8.83 9.44
N LYS A 64 -0.09 8.40 9.98
CA LYS A 64 -1.32 9.20 10.05
C LYS A 64 -1.10 10.51 10.80
N ILE A 65 -0.40 10.46 11.93
CA ILE A 65 -0.05 11.64 12.71
C ILE A 65 0.90 12.55 11.92
N ALA A 66 1.93 11.98 11.29
CA ALA A 66 2.89 12.73 10.48
C ALA A 66 2.21 13.43 9.30
N ASP A 67 1.28 12.77 8.62
CA ASP A 67 0.54 13.36 7.50
C ASP A 67 -0.38 14.49 7.96
N ALA A 68 -1.05 14.34 9.09
CA ALA A 68 -1.88 15.39 9.67
C ALA A 68 -1.04 16.63 10.03
N ASN A 69 0.13 16.44 10.61
CA ASN A 69 1.07 17.52 10.90
C ASN A 69 1.55 18.20 9.62
N ARG A 70 1.82 17.43 8.57
CA ARG A 70 2.25 17.96 7.28
C ARG A 70 1.18 18.81 6.62
N VAL A 71 -0.08 18.37 6.66
CA VAL A 71 -1.21 19.16 6.16
C VAL A 71 -1.30 20.50 6.88
N ARG A 72 -1.14 20.51 8.19
CA ARG A 72 -1.14 21.74 8.98
C ARG A 72 0.03 22.65 8.60
N GLU A 73 1.24 22.12 8.47
CA GLU A 73 2.43 22.89 8.09
C GLU A 73 2.25 23.56 6.73
N VAL A 74 1.71 22.85 5.76
CA VAL A 74 1.43 23.41 4.42
C VAL A 74 0.38 24.51 4.52
N GLY A 75 -0.65 24.34 5.35
CA GLY A 75 -1.66 25.39 5.60
C GLY A 75 -1.08 26.63 6.25
N GLU A 76 0.00 26.51 7.01
CA GLU A 76 0.74 27.63 7.64
C GLU A 76 1.80 28.26 6.70
N GLY A 77 1.93 27.76 5.47
CA GLY A 77 2.85 28.28 4.47
C GLY A 77 4.21 27.58 4.38
N LEU A 78 4.41 26.50 5.14
CA LEU A 78 5.63 25.72 5.10
C LEU A 78 5.58 24.70 3.96
N PHE A 79 5.89 25.12 2.74
CA PHE A 79 5.77 24.29 1.54
C PHE A 79 6.94 23.34 1.33
N VAL A 80 8.12 23.67 1.87
CA VAL A 80 9.31 22.82 1.76
C VAL A 80 9.50 22.04 3.05
N LYS A 81 9.59 20.73 2.93
CA LYS A 81 9.78 19.84 4.09
C LYS A 81 11.15 20.10 4.72
N PRO A 82 11.25 20.30 6.05
CA PRO A 82 12.53 20.45 6.72
C PRO A 82 13.47 19.26 6.44
N GLY A 83 14.76 19.56 6.25
CA GLY A 83 15.77 18.55 5.99
C GLY A 83 15.93 18.13 4.52
N ILE A 84 15.13 18.65 3.61
CA ILE A 84 15.25 18.33 2.18
C ILE A 84 16.64 18.75 1.65
N ASP A 85 17.12 19.93 2.01
CA ASP A 85 18.42 20.42 1.55
C ASP A 85 19.57 19.49 1.98
N ASP A 86 19.51 18.97 3.19
CA ASP A 86 20.51 18.05 3.70
C ASP A 86 20.50 16.72 2.93
N ILE A 87 19.31 16.23 2.60
CA ILE A 87 19.15 15.03 1.77
C ILE A 87 19.74 15.26 0.38
N LEU A 88 19.46 16.39 -0.22
CA LEU A 88 19.96 16.74 -1.55
C LEU A 88 21.50 16.90 -1.55
N ARG A 89 22.06 17.47 -0.50
CA ARG A 89 23.52 17.57 -0.34
C ARG A 89 24.16 16.19 -0.23
N LYS A 90 23.59 15.30 0.58
CA LYS A 90 24.08 13.92 0.71
C LYS A 90 24.06 13.16 -0.62
N LYS A 91 23.10 13.44 -1.47
CA LYS A 91 22.97 12.83 -2.79
C LYS A 91 23.79 13.52 -3.88
N GLY A 92 24.51 14.60 -3.54
CA GLY A 92 25.32 15.35 -4.49
C GLY A 92 24.55 16.20 -5.50
N ILE A 93 23.25 16.38 -5.29
CA ILE A 93 22.39 17.19 -6.17
C ILE A 93 22.48 18.66 -5.84
N LEU A 94 22.53 19.00 -4.55
CA LEU A 94 22.71 20.35 -4.05
C LEU A 94 24.11 20.51 -3.47
N LYS A 95 24.81 21.56 -3.88
CA LYS A 95 26.17 21.88 -3.39
C LYS A 95 26.15 22.70 -2.11
#